data_01492f40569966abb7b80d1515582ba0
#
_entry.id   01492f40569966abb7b80d1515582ba0
#
_cell.length_a   1.000
_cell.length_b   1.000
_cell.length_c   1.000
_cell.angle_alpha   90.00
_cell.angle_beta   90.00
_cell.angle_gamma   90.00
#
_symmetry.space_group_name_H-M   'P 1'
#
loop_
_entity.id
_entity.type
_entity.pdbx_description
1 polymer ?
#
loop_
_entity_poly.entity_id
_entity_poly.type
_entity_poly.pdbx_seq_one_letter_code
_entity_poly.pdbx_strand_id
1 'polypeptide(L)'
;MGASILLILALQAVGPAAQLPTEVVLRVSGAVSQPLALSLQDLAAMPRTKVTAKEHDTTVTYEGVPLTNILQKAGAPLGKQLHGKALASYVLVTAHDGYRVVFALPELDPDFTDASRQIILADTANGKPLPEKQGPVRIVVPQEKKGARWIRMVESIEVVKLP
;
A
#
# COMPACT_ATOMS: atom_id res chain seq x y z
N MET A 1 18.84 12.50 65.83
CA MET A 1 19.21 11.47 64.85
C MET A 1 18.10 11.46 63.75
N GLY A 2 18.29 12.21 62.67
CA GLY A 2 17.34 12.29 61.56
C GLY A 2 17.94 11.59 60.34
N ALA A 3 17.29 10.52 59.88
CA ALA A 3 17.68 9.83 58.66
C ALA A 3 16.94 10.48 57.46
N SER A 4 17.68 11.20 56.63
CA SER A 4 17.18 11.70 55.34
C SER A 4 17.16 10.56 54.32
N ILE A 5 15.97 10.17 53.90
CA ILE A 5 15.79 9.23 52.79
C ILE A 5 15.85 10.03 51.50
N LEU A 6 16.90 9.83 50.74
CA LEU A 6 17.09 10.40 49.41
C LEU A 6 16.30 9.55 48.39
N LEU A 7 15.19 10.08 47.89
CA LEU A 7 14.39 9.45 46.85
C LEU A 7 15.06 9.73 45.50
N ILE A 8 15.73 8.72 44.90
CA ILE A 8 16.31 8.82 43.56
C ILE A 8 15.20 8.51 42.56
N LEU A 9 14.73 9.56 41.90
CA LEU A 9 13.80 9.45 40.78
C LEU A 9 14.58 8.98 39.55
N ALA A 10 14.43 7.71 39.18
CA ALA A 10 15.01 7.19 37.94
C ALA A 10 14.22 7.74 36.73
N LEU A 11 14.83 8.70 36.04
CA LEU A 11 14.34 9.21 34.74
C LEU A 11 14.56 8.14 33.68
N GLN A 12 13.52 7.40 33.29
CA GLN A 12 13.58 6.46 32.16
C GLN A 12 13.65 7.26 30.89
N ALA A 13 14.77 7.20 30.20
CA ALA A 13 14.94 7.76 28.88
C ALA A 13 14.10 6.93 27.88
N VAL A 14 13.01 7.50 27.40
CA VAL A 14 12.29 6.97 26.24
C VAL A 14 13.24 7.12 25.05
N GLY A 15 13.74 6.00 24.55
CA GLY A 15 14.56 5.97 23.35
C GLY A 15 13.79 6.56 22.14
N PRO A 16 14.50 7.15 21.17
CA PRO A 16 13.84 7.72 19.99
C PRO A 16 13.05 6.64 19.26
N ALA A 17 11.75 6.87 19.09
CA ALA A 17 10.92 6.06 18.22
C ALA A 17 11.55 6.09 16.81
N ALA A 18 11.81 4.91 16.23
CA ALA A 18 12.36 4.81 14.88
C ALA A 18 11.41 5.54 13.92
N GLN A 19 11.84 6.70 13.43
CA GLN A 19 11.07 7.48 12.45
C GLN A 19 11.14 6.74 11.11
N LEU A 20 9.96 6.49 10.51
CA LEU A 20 9.87 5.96 9.16
C LEU A 20 10.48 6.97 8.17
N PRO A 21 11.11 6.49 7.08
CA PRO A 21 11.66 7.38 6.07
C PRO A 21 10.60 8.33 5.52
N THR A 22 10.95 9.61 5.39
CA THR A 22 10.12 10.66 4.78
C THR A 22 10.32 10.73 3.26
N GLU A 23 11.23 9.92 2.73
CA GLU A 23 11.46 9.81 1.29
C GLU A 23 10.21 9.28 0.58
N VAL A 24 9.90 9.87 -0.58
CA VAL A 24 8.79 9.45 -1.43
C VAL A 24 9.08 8.06 -1.99
N VAL A 25 8.24 7.08 -1.66
CA VAL A 25 8.35 5.70 -2.14
C VAL A 25 7.31 5.36 -3.19
N LEU A 26 6.23 6.15 -3.31
CA LEU A 26 5.15 5.90 -4.26
C LEU A 26 4.64 7.22 -4.85
N ARG A 27 4.47 7.26 -6.18
CA ARG A 27 3.79 8.35 -6.90
C ARG A 27 2.47 7.86 -7.48
N VAL A 28 1.41 8.66 -7.33
CA VAL A 28 0.10 8.38 -7.94
C VAL A 28 -0.26 9.53 -8.86
N SER A 29 -0.62 9.23 -10.11
CA SER A 29 -0.84 10.23 -11.16
C SER A 29 -1.87 9.79 -12.20
N GLY A 30 -2.00 10.56 -13.27
CA GLY A 30 -2.91 10.29 -14.39
C GLY A 30 -4.29 10.91 -14.18
N ALA A 31 -5.34 10.18 -14.50
CA ALA A 31 -6.73 10.65 -14.41
C ALA A 31 -7.23 10.65 -12.94
N VAL A 32 -6.59 11.45 -12.11
CA VAL A 32 -6.90 11.68 -10.69
C VAL A 32 -7.06 13.17 -10.43
N SER A 33 -7.90 13.55 -9.47
CA SER A 33 -8.10 14.96 -9.12
C SER A 33 -6.95 15.53 -8.28
N GLN A 34 -6.22 14.66 -7.56
CA GLN A 34 -5.11 15.03 -6.67
C GLN A 34 -3.96 14.03 -6.82
N PRO A 35 -2.94 14.31 -7.63
CA PRO A 35 -1.73 13.50 -7.66
C PRO A 35 -1.08 13.40 -6.28
N LEU A 36 -0.54 12.22 -5.94
CA LEU A 36 0.07 11.95 -4.64
C LEU A 36 1.56 11.61 -4.78
N ALA A 37 2.32 12.02 -3.77
CA ALA A 37 3.68 11.58 -3.54
C ALA A 37 3.75 11.10 -2.08
N LEU A 38 3.81 9.80 -1.87
CA LEU A 38 3.65 9.16 -0.56
C LEU A 38 4.97 8.56 -0.08
N SER A 39 5.28 8.85 1.18
CA SER A 39 6.34 8.18 1.94
C SER A 39 5.80 6.91 2.64
N LEU A 40 6.68 6.11 3.23
CA LEU A 40 6.26 5.00 4.10
C LEU A 40 5.47 5.50 5.32
N GLN A 41 5.79 6.69 5.82
CA GLN A 41 5.06 7.31 6.92
C GLN A 41 3.62 7.68 6.53
N ASP A 42 3.43 8.23 5.32
CA ASP A 42 2.10 8.54 4.79
C ASP A 42 1.26 7.27 4.61
N LEU A 43 1.86 6.20 4.08
CA LEU A 43 1.22 4.90 3.93
C LEU A 43 0.86 4.28 5.29
N ALA A 44 1.73 4.39 6.29
CA ALA A 44 1.47 3.88 7.64
C ALA A 44 0.31 4.60 8.34
N ALA A 45 0.06 5.88 8.00
CA ALA A 45 -1.04 6.67 8.53
C ALA A 45 -2.40 6.38 7.85
N MET A 46 -2.42 5.64 6.73
CA MET A 46 -3.65 5.26 6.03
C MET A 46 -4.30 4.01 6.66
N PRO A 47 -5.61 3.80 6.47
CA PRO A 47 -6.26 2.56 6.89
C PRO A 47 -5.57 1.35 6.28
N ARG A 48 -5.17 0.41 7.14
CA ARG A 48 -4.38 -0.76 6.78
C ARG A 48 -5.22 -2.02 6.84
N THR A 49 -4.85 -3.03 6.07
CA THR A 49 -5.46 -4.36 6.10
C THR A 49 -4.41 -5.46 6.01
N LYS A 50 -4.80 -6.65 6.46
CA LYS A 50 -4.00 -7.87 6.33
C LYS A 50 -4.66 -8.79 5.33
N VAL A 51 -3.86 -9.36 4.45
CA VAL A 51 -4.29 -10.41 3.53
C VAL A 51 -3.36 -11.60 3.65
N THR A 52 -3.93 -12.79 3.64
CA THR A 52 -3.16 -14.04 3.59
C THR A 52 -3.19 -14.56 2.18
N ALA A 53 -2.02 -14.82 1.63
CA ALA A 53 -1.87 -15.26 0.26
C ALA A 53 -0.84 -16.37 0.13
N LYS A 54 -1.02 -17.24 -0.86
CA LYS A 54 -0.09 -18.34 -1.14
C LYS A 54 0.91 -17.88 -2.20
N GLU A 55 2.17 -17.74 -1.79
CA GLU A 55 3.29 -17.45 -2.70
C GLU A 55 4.09 -18.75 -2.89
N HIS A 56 4.00 -19.35 -4.08
CA HIS A 56 4.45 -20.71 -4.34
C HIS A 56 3.79 -21.71 -3.37
N ASP A 57 4.54 -22.41 -2.55
CA ASP A 57 4.04 -23.37 -1.56
C ASP A 57 3.96 -22.81 -0.13
N THR A 58 4.28 -21.52 0.04
CA THR A 58 4.31 -20.87 1.36
C THR A 58 3.12 -19.93 1.52
N THR A 59 2.44 -20.04 2.66
CA THR A 59 1.41 -19.07 3.05
C THR A 59 2.06 -17.89 3.75
N VAL A 60 1.80 -16.69 3.26
CA VAL A 60 2.37 -15.43 3.78
C VAL A 60 1.22 -14.49 4.14
N THR A 61 1.32 -13.86 5.31
CA THR A 61 0.43 -12.77 5.71
C THR A 61 1.09 -11.44 5.37
N TYR A 62 0.50 -10.73 4.42
CA TYR A 62 0.91 -9.39 4.03
C TYR A 62 0.06 -8.35 4.73
N GLU A 63 0.65 -7.21 5.06
CA GLU A 63 -0.07 -6.05 5.60
C GLU A 63 0.31 -4.81 4.80
N GLY A 64 -0.68 -3.96 4.56
CA GLY A 64 -0.49 -2.74 3.79
C GLY A 64 -1.80 -1.97 3.61
N VAL A 65 -1.80 -1.06 2.65
CA VAL A 65 -2.92 -0.20 2.34
C VAL A 65 -3.70 -0.79 1.16
N PRO A 66 -5.05 -0.93 1.26
CA PRO A 66 -5.88 -1.27 0.11
C PRO A 66 -5.61 -0.31 -1.06
N LEU A 67 -5.42 -0.85 -2.26
CA LEU A 67 -5.15 -0.03 -3.44
C LEU A 67 -6.31 0.94 -3.72
N THR A 68 -7.54 0.51 -3.44
CA THR A 68 -8.74 1.35 -3.49
C THR A 68 -8.62 2.61 -2.62
N ASN A 69 -8.08 2.49 -1.39
CA ASN A 69 -7.94 3.64 -0.48
C ASN A 69 -6.93 4.67 -1.02
N ILE A 70 -5.87 4.20 -1.66
CA ILE A 70 -4.88 5.06 -2.31
C ILE A 70 -5.53 5.79 -3.49
N LEU A 71 -6.28 5.08 -4.33
CA LEU A 71 -6.99 5.65 -5.48
C LEU A 71 -8.09 6.63 -5.05
N GLN A 72 -8.84 6.33 -4.00
CA GLN A 72 -9.83 7.26 -3.42
C GLN A 72 -9.16 8.54 -2.91
N LYS A 73 -8.04 8.42 -2.19
CA LYS A 73 -7.26 9.58 -1.71
C LYS A 73 -6.74 10.43 -2.87
N ALA A 74 -6.36 9.81 -3.98
CA ALA A 74 -5.94 10.51 -5.20
C ALA A 74 -7.12 11.11 -5.99
N GLY A 75 -8.37 10.79 -5.63
CA GLY A 75 -9.56 11.22 -6.34
C GLY A 75 -9.68 10.59 -7.72
N ALA A 76 -9.36 9.30 -7.84
CA ALA A 76 -9.65 8.51 -9.02
C ALA A 76 -11.16 8.37 -9.25
N PRO A 77 -11.64 8.25 -10.49
CA PRO A 77 -13.07 8.17 -10.80
C PRO A 77 -13.66 6.80 -10.42
N LEU A 78 -13.89 6.59 -9.12
CA LEU A 78 -14.48 5.38 -8.54
C LEU A 78 -15.97 5.59 -8.18
N GLY A 79 -16.66 4.51 -7.82
CA GLY A 79 -18.06 4.51 -7.42
C GLY A 79 -18.96 5.07 -8.50
N LYS A 80 -19.78 6.06 -8.15
CA LYS A 80 -20.77 6.68 -9.08
C LYS A 80 -20.16 7.29 -10.35
N GLN A 81 -18.86 7.57 -10.36
CA GLN A 81 -18.16 8.09 -11.55
C GLN A 81 -17.70 6.99 -12.50
N LEU A 82 -17.68 5.74 -12.04
CA LEU A 82 -17.20 4.59 -12.80
C LEU A 82 -18.33 3.93 -13.57
N HIS A 83 -18.77 4.57 -14.64
CA HIS A 83 -19.83 4.05 -15.53
C HIS A 83 -19.57 4.41 -17.00
N GLY A 84 -20.26 3.73 -17.91
CA GLY A 84 -20.15 3.97 -19.34
C GLY A 84 -18.71 3.83 -19.86
N LYS A 85 -18.20 4.84 -20.56
CA LYS A 85 -16.83 4.83 -21.09
C LYS A 85 -15.75 4.77 -20.00
N ALA A 86 -16.03 5.23 -18.77
CA ALA A 86 -15.08 5.17 -17.67
C ALA A 86 -14.72 3.73 -17.25
N LEU A 87 -15.58 2.75 -17.54
CA LEU A 87 -15.31 1.33 -17.29
C LEU A 87 -14.10 0.79 -18.07
N ALA A 88 -13.69 1.45 -19.14
CA ALA A 88 -12.49 1.10 -19.91
C ALA A 88 -11.20 1.68 -19.28
N SER A 89 -11.31 2.44 -18.20
CA SER A 89 -10.15 2.98 -17.49
C SER A 89 -9.39 1.85 -16.76
N TYR A 90 -8.09 2.05 -16.64
CA TYR A 90 -7.21 1.08 -15.97
C TYR A 90 -6.16 1.78 -15.11
N VAL A 91 -5.56 1.03 -14.23
CA VAL A 91 -4.42 1.43 -13.41
C VAL A 91 -3.19 0.74 -13.95
N LEU A 92 -2.18 1.52 -14.34
CA LEU A 92 -0.85 1.05 -14.70
C LEU A 92 0.05 1.18 -13.48
N VAL A 93 0.57 0.06 -13.01
CA VAL A 93 1.54 0.02 -11.91
C VAL A 93 2.91 -0.27 -12.48
N THR A 94 3.90 0.54 -12.11
CA THR A 94 5.28 0.42 -12.58
C THR A 94 6.22 0.20 -11.40
N ALA A 95 7.12 -0.75 -11.54
CA ALA A 95 8.20 -1.06 -10.60
C ALA A 95 9.49 -0.31 -10.94
N HIS A 96 10.41 -0.27 -9.99
CA HIS A 96 11.74 0.34 -10.12
C HIS A 96 12.56 -0.22 -11.30
N ASP A 97 12.43 -1.52 -11.59
CA ASP A 97 13.11 -2.19 -12.70
C ASP A 97 12.40 -2.02 -14.06
N GLY A 98 11.31 -1.22 -14.10
CA GLY A 98 10.51 -0.99 -15.29
C GLY A 98 9.46 -2.06 -15.58
N TYR A 99 9.33 -3.10 -14.73
CA TYR A 99 8.23 -4.06 -14.87
C TYR A 99 6.88 -3.37 -14.69
N ARG A 100 5.89 -3.75 -15.50
CA ARG A 100 4.58 -3.09 -15.51
C ARG A 100 3.45 -4.11 -15.47
N VAL A 101 2.40 -3.77 -14.73
CA VAL A 101 1.15 -4.54 -14.69
C VAL A 101 -0.04 -3.61 -14.79
N VAL A 102 -1.15 -4.14 -15.28
CA VAL A 102 -2.40 -3.40 -15.47
C VAL A 102 -3.50 -4.04 -14.61
N PHE A 103 -4.29 -3.19 -13.98
CA PHE A 103 -5.55 -3.56 -13.33
C PHE A 103 -6.67 -2.74 -13.95
N ALA A 104 -7.77 -3.38 -14.36
CA ALA A 104 -8.95 -2.64 -14.75
C ALA A 104 -9.47 -1.82 -13.56
N LEU A 105 -9.86 -0.57 -13.78
CA LEU A 105 -10.33 0.27 -12.67
C LEU A 105 -11.54 -0.33 -11.93
N PRO A 106 -12.50 -1.00 -12.61
CA PRO A 106 -13.62 -1.69 -11.96
C PRO A 106 -13.19 -2.82 -11.01
N GLU A 107 -12.06 -3.52 -11.26
CA GLU A 107 -11.61 -4.57 -10.33
C GLU A 107 -11.02 -4.04 -9.02
N LEU A 108 -10.81 -2.72 -8.94
CA LEU A 108 -10.32 -2.01 -7.76
C LEU A 108 -11.42 -1.22 -7.04
N ASP A 109 -12.64 -1.28 -7.54
CA ASP A 109 -13.78 -0.53 -7.00
C ASP A 109 -14.69 -1.47 -6.19
N PRO A 110 -14.98 -1.13 -4.91
CA PRO A 110 -15.82 -1.96 -4.05
C PRO A 110 -17.28 -2.12 -4.54
N ASP A 111 -17.76 -1.24 -5.45
CA ASP A 111 -19.07 -1.41 -6.07
C ASP A 111 -19.10 -2.56 -7.08
N PHE A 112 -17.93 -3.04 -7.54
CA PHE A 112 -17.79 -4.11 -8.54
C PHE A 112 -17.18 -5.40 -7.97
N THR A 113 -16.48 -5.32 -6.83
CA THR A 113 -15.73 -6.45 -6.27
C THR A 113 -15.96 -6.63 -4.79
N ASP A 114 -15.96 -7.90 -4.35
CA ASP A 114 -16.07 -8.24 -2.93
C ASP A 114 -14.82 -7.84 -2.14
N ALA A 115 -15.00 -7.50 -0.88
CA ALA A 115 -13.91 -7.17 0.06
C ALA A 115 -12.88 -8.32 0.20
N SER A 116 -13.28 -9.57 -0.06
CA SER A 116 -12.37 -10.73 -0.06
C SER A 116 -11.34 -10.72 -1.19
N ARG A 117 -11.57 -9.91 -2.24
CA ARG A 117 -10.66 -9.74 -3.39
C ARG A 117 -9.78 -8.51 -3.29
N GLN A 118 -9.63 -7.97 -2.09
CA GLN A 118 -8.92 -6.72 -1.88
C GLN A 118 -7.45 -6.83 -2.30
N ILE A 119 -7.08 -6.04 -3.30
CA ILE A 119 -5.70 -5.85 -3.74
C ILE A 119 -5.06 -4.82 -2.82
N ILE A 120 -3.87 -5.11 -2.30
CA ILE A 120 -3.18 -4.21 -1.38
C ILE A 120 -1.80 -3.80 -1.89
N LEU A 121 -1.39 -2.61 -1.51
CA LEU A 121 0.00 -2.18 -1.53
C LEU A 121 0.60 -2.55 -0.17
N ALA A 122 1.34 -3.64 -0.12
CA ALA A 122 1.95 -4.16 1.09
C ALA A 122 3.34 -3.56 1.32
N ASP A 123 3.68 -3.31 2.57
CA ASP A 123 5.02 -2.92 3.05
C ASP A 123 5.59 -3.91 4.06
N THR A 124 4.75 -4.85 4.56
CA THR A 124 5.18 -5.89 5.49
C THR A 124 4.74 -7.29 5.05
N ALA A 125 5.53 -8.28 5.41
CA ALA A 125 5.24 -9.70 5.26
C ALA A 125 5.54 -10.43 6.59
N ASN A 126 4.58 -11.21 7.11
CA ASN A 126 4.68 -11.91 8.39
C ASN A 126 5.14 -11.00 9.55
N GLY A 127 4.62 -9.76 9.59
CA GLY A 127 4.90 -8.78 10.63
C GLY A 127 6.28 -8.11 10.54
N LYS A 128 7.02 -8.30 9.45
CA LYS A 128 8.34 -7.69 9.22
C LYS A 128 8.33 -6.83 7.95
N PRO A 129 9.13 -5.78 7.88
CA PRO A 129 9.32 -5.04 6.62
C PRO A 129 9.68 -5.98 5.46
N LEU A 130 9.27 -5.61 4.25
CA LEU A 130 9.63 -6.39 3.05
C LEU A 130 11.14 -6.43 2.86
N PRO A 131 11.70 -7.57 2.39
CA PRO A 131 13.10 -7.64 1.98
C PRO A 131 13.40 -6.61 0.88
N GLU A 132 14.64 -6.13 0.81
CA GLU A 132 15.11 -5.12 -0.17
C GLU A 132 14.68 -5.43 -1.62
N LYS A 133 14.81 -6.69 -2.04
CA LYS A 133 14.42 -7.14 -3.40
C LYS A 133 12.90 -7.20 -3.64
N GLN A 134 12.08 -6.90 -2.65
CA GLN A 134 10.62 -6.89 -2.74
C GLN A 134 10.01 -5.55 -2.38
N GLY A 135 10.69 -4.76 -1.56
CA GLY A 135 10.25 -3.50 -0.98
C GLY A 135 10.80 -2.27 -1.70
N PRO A 136 10.50 -1.08 -1.14
CA PRO A 136 9.81 -0.88 0.13
C PRO A 136 8.32 -1.24 0.11
N VAL A 137 7.68 -1.26 -1.07
CA VAL A 137 6.27 -1.62 -1.24
C VAL A 137 6.07 -2.56 -2.44
N ARG A 138 5.06 -3.42 -2.36
CA ARG A 138 4.67 -4.33 -3.44
C ARG A 138 3.15 -4.45 -3.54
N ILE A 139 2.64 -4.78 -4.73
CA ILE A 139 1.25 -5.21 -4.90
C ILE A 139 1.10 -6.68 -4.51
N VAL A 140 0.03 -6.99 -3.79
CA VAL A 140 -0.40 -8.35 -3.48
C VAL A 140 -1.85 -8.54 -3.94
N VAL A 141 -2.09 -9.59 -4.74
CA VAL A 141 -3.40 -9.96 -5.29
C VAL A 141 -3.78 -11.34 -4.76
N PRO A 142 -4.43 -11.45 -3.59
CA PRO A 142 -4.56 -12.70 -2.83
C PRO A 142 -5.25 -13.83 -3.58
N GLN A 143 -6.15 -13.51 -4.52
CA GLN A 143 -6.98 -14.47 -5.24
C GLN A 143 -6.34 -15.01 -6.53
N GLU A 144 -5.18 -14.51 -6.90
CA GLU A 144 -4.50 -14.98 -8.11
C GLU A 144 -3.72 -16.25 -7.88
N LYS A 145 -3.89 -17.20 -8.80
CA LYS A 145 -3.14 -18.47 -8.80
C LYS A 145 -1.66 -18.29 -9.16
N LYS A 146 -1.32 -17.20 -9.86
CA LYS A 146 0.05 -16.87 -10.28
C LYS A 146 0.40 -15.47 -9.82
N GLY A 147 1.57 -15.30 -9.22
CA GLY A 147 2.07 -14.02 -8.71
C GLY A 147 2.58 -13.05 -9.79
N ALA A 148 2.24 -13.23 -11.08
CA ALA A 148 2.76 -12.39 -12.15
C ALA A 148 2.37 -10.90 -12.02
N ARG A 149 1.20 -10.60 -11.45
CA ARG A 149 0.78 -9.23 -11.15
C ARG A 149 1.12 -8.76 -9.72
N TRP A 150 1.79 -9.59 -8.94
CA TRP A 150 2.27 -9.21 -7.61
C TRP A 150 3.58 -8.44 -7.73
N ILE A 151 3.47 -7.29 -8.37
CA ILE A 151 4.61 -6.44 -8.71
C ILE A 151 5.36 -5.97 -7.46
N ARG A 152 6.68 -6.12 -7.46
CA ARG A 152 7.60 -5.75 -6.37
C ARG A 152 8.21 -4.39 -6.64
N MET A 153 8.78 -3.76 -5.61
CA MET A 153 9.48 -2.46 -5.72
C MET A 153 8.67 -1.42 -6.51
N VAL A 154 7.39 -1.28 -6.15
CA VAL A 154 6.48 -0.36 -6.84
C VAL A 154 6.94 1.08 -6.64
N GLU A 155 7.04 1.85 -7.74
CA GLU A 155 7.38 3.28 -7.72
C GLU A 155 6.19 4.17 -8.10
N SER A 156 5.36 3.72 -9.03
CA SER A 156 4.27 4.53 -9.51
C SER A 156 2.99 3.76 -9.83
N ILE A 157 1.90 4.48 -9.66
CA ILE A 157 0.54 4.08 -10.01
C ILE A 157 -0.04 5.19 -10.88
N GLU A 158 -0.44 4.87 -12.09
CA GLU A 158 -1.04 5.82 -13.02
C GLU A 158 -2.46 5.37 -13.38
N VAL A 159 -3.44 6.24 -13.16
CA VAL A 159 -4.82 6.01 -13.62
C VAL A 159 -4.93 6.48 -15.06
N VAL A 160 -5.20 5.55 -15.98
CA VAL A 160 -5.32 5.83 -17.41
C VAL A 160 -6.78 5.73 -17.83
N LYS A 161 -7.29 6.80 -18.41
CA LYS A 161 -8.61 6.88 -18.99
C LYS A 161 -8.48 6.79 -20.50
N LEU A 162 -9.16 5.82 -21.11
CA LEU A 162 -9.24 5.73 -22.57
C LEU A 162 -10.19 6.80 -23.14
N PRO A 163 -9.93 7.30 -24.34
CA PRO A 163 -10.73 8.35 -24.99
C PRO A 163 -12.16 7.92 -25.36
#